data_6f65c4e140677b2f91d003d862448852
#
_entry.id   6f65c4e140677b2f91d003d862448852
#
_cell.length_a   1.000
_cell.length_b   1.000
_cell.length_c   1.000
_cell.angle_alpha   90.00
_cell.angle_beta   90.00
_cell.angle_gamma   90.00
#
_symmetry.space_group_name_H-M   'P 1'
#
loop_
_entity.id
_entity.type
_entity.pdbx_description
1 polymer ?
#
loop_
_entity_poly.entity_id
_entity_poly.type
_entity_poly.pdbx_seq_one_letter_code
_entity_poly.pdbx_strand_id
1 'polypeptide(L)'
;ILLYLVCPLLLINTGLYVFLHKTESPKNGDSKYQVNFATTKGNFKLDNIKRGASIIGSAGSGKTESVVYGFLKHFRKEGFCGIIHDYKDFELTEMAYPLFKDSDITFKVISFDKIIHRVNPIAPRYLENEESVNEVSRVLIENLLEQRESGTTGTTKFFNDAAEGLIGGLIWKLKTDYPKYCTLPHLIAVYQFLDTKSLIQFLETNTTSRAMADAFISGKDSERQTAGVKSTLANALKRISTQRIFMALSADEVPLNINSEENPSVISIVNNPKFETSYSPVIATIIHTITKQMSVRNSKPSFLLMEEAPTIRLLNMHRIPATLRSYNISTIYVMQDKIQNDMMYGDKASKAILSNLSYQFFGKVNDPDTAKYYERFFEIIKDPTKSISRGHNLDFDTRITTGEKEIPKIRADVFFRLKQGEFITYADGKDKKIQFKLDDIQRELPKESKQFAQADLAANFERVYDEARSIFEKRLYVS
;
A
#
# COMPACT_ATOMS: atom_id res chain seq x y z
N ILE A 1 26.75 50.71 -45.13
CA ILE A 1 25.29 50.50 -45.04
C ILE A 1 25.00 49.09 -44.56
N LEU A 2 25.65 48.03 -45.10
CA LEU A 2 25.37 46.66 -44.67
C LEU A 2 25.65 46.40 -43.18
N LEU A 3 26.75 46.93 -42.63
CA LEU A 3 27.16 46.75 -41.24
C LEU A 3 26.26 47.52 -40.26
N TYR A 4 25.73 48.65 -40.62
CA TYR A 4 24.90 49.51 -39.78
C TYR A 4 23.40 49.12 -39.79
N LEU A 5 22.95 48.35 -40.78
CA LEU A 5 21.57 47.88 -40.89
C LEU A 5 21.43 46.39 -40.53
N VAL A 6 22.32 45.55 -40.96
CA VAL A 6 22.23 44.08 -40.78
C VAL A 6 22.61 43.67 -39.32
N CYS A 7 23.66 44.28 -38.76
CA CYS A 7 24.06 43.95 -37.38
C CYS A 7 23.00 44.34 -36.32
N PRO A 8 22.38 45.48 -36.35
CA PRO A 8 21.28 45.82 -35.40
C PRO A 8 20.06 44.93 -35.61
N LEU A 9 19.70 44.59 -36.84
CA LEU A 9 18.60 43.66 -37.17
C LEU A 9 18.88 42.25 -36.64
N LEU A 10 20.09 41.72 -36.76
CA LEU A 10 20.51 40.45 -36.19
C LEU A 10 20.50 40.46 -34.68
N LEU A 11 20.95 41.56 -34.04
CA LEU A 11 20.91 41.70 -32.59
C LEU A 11 19.48 41.77 -32.08
N ILE A 12 18.59 42.52 -32.75
CA ILE A 12 17.16 42.59 -32.41
C ILE A 12 16.51 41.22 -32.62
N ASN A 13 16.76 40.54 -33.73
CA ASN A 13 16.21 39.19 -33.97
C ASN A 13 16.74 38.15 -32.98
N THR A 14 18.02 38.21 -32.62
CA THR A 14 18.59 37.32 -31.58
C THR A 14 18.02 37.65 -30.22
N GLY A 15 17.84 38.92 -29.89
CA GLY A 15 17.20 39.36 -28.67
C GLY A 15 15.73 38.94 -28.58
N LEU A 16 14.97 39.14 -29.67
CA LEU A 16 13.58 38.64 -29.79
C LEU A 16 13.51 37.13 -29.75
N TYR A 17 14.42 36.41 -30.43
CA TYR A 17 14.52 34.96 -30.37
C TYR A 17 14.79 34.47 -28.94
N VAL A 18 15.74 35.05 -28.21
CA VAL A 18 16.05 34.74 -26.82
C VAL A 18 14.90 35.11 -25.89
N PHE A 19 14.21 36.23 -26.19
CA PHE A 19 13.04 36.67 -25.41
C PHE A 19 11.81 35.79 -25.64
N LEU A 20 11.52 35.42 -26.88
CA LEU A 20 10.42 34.52 -27.27
C LEU A 20 10.71 33.07 -26.98
N HIS A 21 11.99 32.66 -27.00
CA HIS A 21 12.45 31.33 -26.62
C HIS A 21 13.06 31.29 -25.21
N LYS A 22 12.88 32.34 -24.40
CA LYS A 22 12.83 32.10 -22.97
C LYS A 22 11.71 31.09 -22.78
N THR A 23 12.08 29.83 -22.95
CA THR A 23 11.30 28.70 -22.50
C THR A 23 10.82 29.12 -21.12
N GLU A 24 9.54 29.25 -20.95
CA GLU A 24 8.95 29.26 -19.63
C GLU A 24 9.61 28.08 -18.94
N SER A 25 10.51 28.35 -18.01
CA SER A 25 11.00 27.31 -17.09
C SER A 25 9.71 26.66 -16.61
N PRO A 26 9.54 25.33 -16.76
CA PRO A 26 8.29 24.68 -16.44
C PRO A 26 7.91 25.21 -15.07
N LYS A 27 6.73 25.84 -14.96
CA LYS A 27 6.22 26.51 -13.73
C LYS A 27 6.63 25.63 -12.59
N ASN A 28 7.49 26.11 -11.70
CA ASN A 28 8.08 25.36 -10.61
C ASN A 28 6.95 24.56 -9.98
N GLY A 29 6.88 23.26 -10.30
CA GLY A 29 5.90 22.39 -9.69
C GLY A 29 6.09 22.55 -8.20
N ASP A 30 5.02 22.69 -7.47
CA ASP A 30 4.97 22.95 -6.04
C ASP A 30 6.16 22.26 -5.35
N SER A 31 7.15 23.03 -4.90
CA SER A 31 8.50 22.54 -4.54
C SER A 31 8.47 21.42 -3.50
N LYS A 32 7.39 21.38 -2.69
CA LYS A 32 7.16 20.35 -1.67
C LYS A 32 6.98 18.93 -2.23
N TYR A 33 6.63 18.74 -3.50
CA TYR A 33 6.52 17.43 -4.13
C TYR A 33 7.79 17.02 -4.87
N GLN A 34 8.83 17.85 -4.85
CA GLN A 34 10.09 17.61 -5.52
C GLN A 34 11.07 16.93 -4.57
N VAL A 35 11.37 15.63 -4.82
CA VAL A 35 12.26 14.84 -3.96
C VAL A 35 13.68 14.91 -4.46
N ASN A 36 14.63 15.18 -3.56
CA ASN A 36 16.05 15.19 -3.85
C ASN A 36 16.77 14.11 -3.04
N PHE A 37 17.47 13.23 -3.71
CA PHE A 37 18.29 12.19 -3.11
C PHE A 37 19.79 12.52 -3.23
N ALA A 38 20.52 12.37 -2.15
CA ALA A 38 21.97 12.41 -2.19
C ALA A 38 22.53 11.14 -2.84
N THR A 39 23.43 11.29 -3.80
CA THR A 39 24.10 10.19 -4.48
C THR A 39 25.61 10.36 -4.40
N THR A 40 26.37 9.32 -4.69
CA THR A 40 27.85 9.40 -4.72
C THR A 40 28.37 10.36 -5.81
N LYS A 41 27.55 10.67 -6.82
CA LYS A 41 27.90 11.55 -7.94
C LYS A 41 27.00 12.81 -8.04
N GLY A 42 26.64 13.40 -6.89
CA GLY A 42 25.79 14.58 -6.82
C GLY A 42 24.35 14.24 -6.39
N ASN A 43 23.36 14.98 -6.86
CA ASN A 43 21.96 14.81 -6.48
C ASN A 43 21.15 14.14 -7.59
N PHE A 44 20.21 13.30 -7.20
CA PHE A 44 19.17 12.76 -8.06
C PHE A 44 17.83 13.35 -7.64
N LYS A 45 17.07 13.86 -8.60
CA LYS A 45 15.84 14.62 -8.37
C LYS A 45 14.66 13.95 -9.04
N LEU A 46 13.54 13.89 -8.34
CA LEU A 46 12.22 13.58 -8.87
C LEU A 46 11.37 14.85 -8.88
N ASP A 47 10.74 15.14 -10.00
CA ASP A 47 10.02 16.41 -10.15
C ASP A 47 8.68 16.46 -9.41
N ASN A 48 7.97 15.34 -9.28
CA ASN A 48 6.66 15.31 -8.65
C ASN A 48 6.28 13.95 -8.09
N ILE A 49 6.56 13.73 -6.81
CA ILE A 49 6.32 12.44 -6.13
C ILE A 49 4.84 12.02 -6.06
N LYS A 50 3.89 12.93 -6.30
CA LYS A 50 2.47 12.55 -6.43
C LYS A 50 2.22 11.51 -7.52
N ARG A 51 3.13 11.39 -8.49
CA ARG A 51 3.05 10.36 -9.55
C ARG A 51 3.34 8.95 -9.05
N GLY A 52 3.72 8.80 -7.77
CA GLY A 52 4.06 7.53 -7.15
C GLY A 52 5.40 6.94 -7.60
N ALA A 53 5.95 6.10 -6.74
CA ALA A 53 7.20 5.40 -7.00
C ALA A 53 7.07 3.90 -6.70
N SER A 54 7.64 3.05 -7.54
CA SER A 54 7.88 1.65 -7.26
C SER A 54 9.35 1.38 -7.01
N ILE A 55 9.63 0.57 -5.99
CA ILE A 55 10.99 0.19 -5.59
C ILE A 55 11.05 -1.33 -5.58
N ILE A 56 11.74 -1.91 -6.55
CA ILE A 56 11.81 -3.35 -6.72
C ILE A 56 13.25 -3.82 -6.59
N GLY A 57 13.48 -4.85 -5.80
CA GLY A 57 14.82 -5.43 -5.64
C GLY A 57 14.85 -6.51 -4.56
N SER A 58 15.73 -7.48 -4.71
CA SER A 58 15.89 -8.60 -3.80
C SER A 58 16.23 -8.15 -2.37
N ALA A 59 16.13 -9.07 -1.41
CA ALA A 59 16.61 -8.84 -0.06
C ALA A 59 18.08 -8.41 -0.06
N GLY A 60 18.44 -7.45 0.78
CA GLY A 60 19.81 -6.90 0.84
C GLY A 60 20.20 -5.97 -0.32
N SER A 61 19.30 -5.62 -1.24
CA SER A 61 19.58 -4.65 -2.31
C SER A 61 19.70 -3.19 -1.81
N GLY A 62 19.37 -2.92 -0.55
CA GLY A 62 19.44 -1.58 0.05
C GLY A 62 18.20 -0.72 -0.18
N LYS A 63 17.05 -1.29 -0.55
CA LYS A 63 15.80 -0.54 -0.79
C LYS A 63 15.45 0.39 0.36
N THR A 64 15.41 -0.16 1.57
CA THR A 64 14.94 0.53 2.77
C THR A 64 15.86 1.67 3.15
N GLU A 65 17.16 1.42 3.30
CA GLU A 65 18.14 2.39 3.78
C GLU A 65 18.51 3.44 2.72
N SER A 66 18.48 3.08 1.43
CA SER A 66 18.90 3.98 0.36
C SER A 66 17.77 4.82 -0.20
N VAL A 67 16.62 4.19 -0.49
CA VAL A 67 15.53 4.86 -1.21
C VAL A 67 14.38 5.23 -0.28
N VAL A 68 13.87 4.26 0.50
CA VAL A 68 12.70 4.47 1.37
C VAL A 68 13.01 5.51 2.44
N TYR A 69 14.16 5.42 3.11
CA TYR A 69 14.58 6.40 4.10
C TYR A 69 14.73 7.82 3.51
N GLY A 70 15.20 7.91 2.26
CA GLY A 70 15.25 9.19 1.54
C GLY A 70 13.86 9.81 1.33
N PHE A 71 12.85 9.00 1.01
CA PHE A 71 11.45 9.47 0.94
C PHE A 71 10.94 9.91 2.31
N LEU A 72 11.18 9.14 3.37
CA LEU A 72 10.76 9.50 4.74
C LEU A 72 11.35 10.84 5.19
N LYS A 73 12.65 11.08 4.93
CA LYS A 73 13.30 12.39 5.20
C LYS A 73 12.61 13.51 4.45
N HIS A 74 12.29 13.31 3.18
CA HIS A 74 11.59 14.30 2.38
C HIS A 74 10.19 14.58 2.95
N PHE A 75 9.41 13.54 3.23
CA PHE A 75 8.06 13.68 3.79
C PHE A 75 8.07 14.39 5.13
N ARG A 76 9.04 14.10 5.99
CA ARG A 76 9.22 14.83 7.25
C ARG A 76 9.53 16.30 7.02
N LYS A 77 10.49 16.60 6.14
CA LYS A 77 10.92 17.96 5.83
C LYS A 77 9.79 18.83 5.30
N GLU A 78 8.97 18.27 4.42
CA GLU A 78 7.89 18.98 3.74
C GLU A 78 6.53 18.87 4.47
N GLY A 79 6.48 18.29 5.67
CA GLY A 79 5.30 18.23 6.51
C GLY A 79 4.18 17.33 5.97
N PHE A 80 4.53 16.19 5.40
CA PHE A 80 3.55 15.19 4.93
C PHE A 80 3.00 14.35 6.08
N CYS A 81 1.69 14.17 6.10
CA CYS A 81 1.02 13.11 6.87
C CYS A 81 1.13 11.78 6.11
N GLY A 82 0.86 10.65 6.76
CA GLY A 82 0.88 9.41 5.96
C GLY A 82 0.78 8.10 6.70
N ILE A 83 0.80 7.05 5.92
CA ILE A 83 0.76 5.66 6.37
C ILE A 83 2.10 5.01 6.04
N ILE A 84 2.65 4.30 7.01
CA ILE A 84 3.78 3.39 6.83
C ILE A 84 3.26 1.97 7.13
N HIS A 85 3.20 1.10 6.12
CA HIS A 85 3.08 -0.32 6.33
C HIS A 85 4.47 -0.89 6.57
N ASP A 86 4.75 -1.25 7.80
CA ASP A 86 6.02 -1.82 8.25
C ASP A 86 5.86 -3.35 8.33
N TYR A 87 6.39 -4.06 7.34
CA TYR A 87 6.24 -5.52 7.26
C TYR A 87 7.16 -6.29 8.20
N LYS A 88 8.33 -5.70 8.54
CA LYS A 88 9.42 -6.43 9.21
C LYS A 88 9.57 -6.07 10.68
N ASP A 89 8.50 -6.20 11.45
CA ASP A 89 8.55 -6.13 12.92
C ASP A 89 9.32 -4.90 13.44
N PHE A 90 8.82 -3.69 13.12
CA PHE A 90 9.33 -2.38 13.50
C PHE A 90 10.56 -1.86 12.72
N GLU A 91 11.06 -2.53 11.68
CA GLU A 91 12.24 -2.06 10.94
C GLU A 91 12.07 -0.64 10.40
N LEU A 92 10.96 -0.34 9.72
CA LEU A 92 10.67 1.00 9.24
C LEU A 92 10.24 1.96 10.35
N THR A 93 9.53 1.46 11.34
CA THR A 93 9.06 2.25 12.49
C THR A 93 10.23 2.83 13.27
N GLU A 94 11.26 2.02 13.55
CA GLU A 94 12.48 2.45 14.24
C GLU A 94 13.24 3.54 13.48
N MET A 95 13.21 3.50 12.15
CA MET A 95 13.87 4.49 11.29
C MET A 95 13.02 5.77 11.12
N ALA A 96 11.71 5.63 11.09
CA ALA A 96 10.79 6.75 10.88
C ALA A 96 10.55 7.56 12.16
N TYR A 97 10.41 6.90 13.30
CA TYR A 97 10.10 7.58 14.55
C TYR A 97 11.08 8.70 14.91
N PRO A 98 12.41 8.52 14.86
CA PRO A 98 13.36 9.61 15.13
C PRO A 98 13.20 10.81 14.20
N LEU A 99 12.75 10.59 12.96
CA LEU A 99 12.50 11.68 12.03
C LEU A 99 11.30 12.53 12.43
N PHE A 100 10.22 11.90 12.92
CA PHE A 100 8.94 12.59 13.18
C PHE A 100 8.69 12.98 14.62
N LYS A 101 9.39 12.39 15.64
CA LYS A 101 9.13 12.59 17.06
C LYS A 101 9.11 14.06 17.52
N ASP A 102 9.93 14.89 16.89
CA ASP A 102 10.06 16.33 17.22
C ASP A 102 9.43 17.22 16.11
N SER A 103 8.30 16.79 15.55
CA SER A 103 7.59 17.51 14.51
C SER A 103 6.17 17.89 14.94
N ASP A 104 5.54 18.82 14.19
CA ASP A 104 4.14 19.17 14.37
C ASP A 104 3.18 18.07 13.90
N ILE A 105 3.73 16.99 13.32
CA ILE A 105 2.97 15.82 12.87
C ILE A 105 3.12 14.70 13.90
N THR A 106 2.01 14.31 14.50
CA THR A 106 2.01 13.25 15.52
C THR A 106 2.38 11.90 14.92
N PHE A 107 3.36 11.21 15.50
CA PHE A 107 3.72 9.86 15.09
C PHE A 107 3.00 8.84 15.97
N LYS A 108 2.24 7.94 15.35
CA LYS A 108 1.48 6.89 16.04
C LYS A 108 1.85 5.52 15.50
N VAL A 109 1.79 4.51 16.37
CA VAL A 109 2.14 3.13 16.00
C VAL A 109 1.00 2.20 16.37
N ILE A 110 0.57 1.41 15.38
CA ILE A 110 -0.41 0.33 15.56
C ILE A 110 0.35 -0.98 15.39
N SER A 111 0.36 -1.80 16.42
CA SER A 111 0.99 -3.12 16.43
C SER A 111 0.19 -4.07 17.31
N PHE A 112 0.29 -5.36 17.02
CA PHE A 112 -0.42 -6.42 17.76
C PHE A 112 0.50 -7.15 18.76
N ASP A 113 1.80 -7.08 18.56
CA ASP A 113 2.79 -7.69 19.48
C ASP A 113 3.14 -6.77 20.64
N LYS A 114 3.45 -5.51 20.34
CA LYS A 114 3.65 -4.42 21.30
C LYS A 114 2.53 -3.40 21.07
N ILE A 115 1.46 -3.47 21.82
CA ILE A 115 0.29 -2.62 21.65
C ILE A 115 0.59 -1.23 22.21
N ILE A 116 0.95 -0.31 21.33
CA ILE A 116 1.27 1.09 21.70
C ILE A 116 0.00 1.94 21.63
N HIS A 117 -0.75 1.84 20.54
CA HIS A 117 -2.03 2.52 20.36
C HIS A 117 -3.09 1.53 19.89
N ARG A 118 -4.32 1.72 20.36
CA ARG A 118 -5.48 0.96 19.93
C ARG A 118 -6.28 1.72 18.88
N VAL A 119 -6.89 1.00 17.95
CA VAL A 119 -7.59 1.58 16.80
C VAL A 119 -8.90 0.85 16.51
N ASN A 120 -9.90 1.58 16.04
CA ASN A 120 -11.14 1.00 15.57
C ASN A 120 -11.38 1.35 14.08
N PRO A 121 -11.02 0.48 13.14
CA PRO A 121 -11.17 0.78 11.71
C PRO A 121 -12.63 0.78 11.22
N ILE A 122 -13.57 0.26 12.00
CA ILE A 122 -15.00 0.24 11.68
C ILE A 122 -15.82 1.13 12.63
N ALA A 123 -15.19 2.14 13.24
CA ALA A 123 -15.93 3.08 14.07
C ALA A 123 -17.07 3.73 13.24
N PRO A 124 -18.27 3.94 13.83
CA PRO A 124 -19.44 4.45 13.09
C PRO A 124 -19.16 5.72 12.25
N ARG A 125 -18.27 6.58 12.72
CA ARG A 125 -17.91 7.83 12.05
C ARG A 125 -17.16 7.64 10.72
N TYR A 126 -16.54 6.48 10.47
CA TYR A 126 -15.86 6.15 9.22
C TYR A 126 -16.72 5.42 8.22
N LEU A 127 -17.89 4.97 8.64
CA LEU A 127 -18.84 4.22 7.83
C LEU A 127 -20.02 5.13 7.46
N GLU A 128 -19.85 6.00 6.47
CA GLU A 128 -20.85 7.03 6.15
C GLU A 128 -22.16 6.43 5.62
N ASN A 129 -22.06 5.45 4.76
CA ASN A 129 -23.16 4.84 4.00
C ASN A 129 -22.97 3.33 3.83
N GLU A 130 -23.91 2.69 3.15
CA GLU A 130 -23.91 1.25 2.85
C GLU A 130 -22.68 0.86 2.01
N GLU A 131 -22.30 1.70 1.05
CA GLU A 131 -21.14 1.45 0.18
C GLU A 131 -19.84 1.37 0.98
N SER A 132 -19.66 2.24 1.98
CA SER A 132 -18.48 2.21 2.84
C SER A 132 -18.41 0.93 3.68
N VAL A 133 -19.55 0.41 4.16
CA VAL A 133 -19.62 -0.87 4.86
C VAL A 133 -19.31 -2.03 3.93
N ASN A 134 -19.87 -2.03 2.71
CA ASN A 134 -19.60 -3.07 1.70
C ASN A 134 -18.10 -3.12 1.34
N GLU A 135 -17.46 -1.96 1.14
CA GLU A 135 -16.02 -1.93 0.83
C GLU A 135 -15.15 -2.46 1.98
N VAL A 136 -15.43 -2.07 3.22
CA VAL A 136 -14.69 -2.56 4.41
C VAL A 136 -14.88 -4.07 4.58
N SER A 137 -16.11 -4.55 4.43
CA SER A 137 -16.45 -5.99 4.52
C SER A 137 -15.69 -6.79 3.47
N ARG A 138 -15.66 -6.27 2.26
CA ARG A 138 -14.96 -6.89 1.13
C ARG A 138 -13.44 -6.96 1.37
N VAL A 139 -12.82 -5.86 1.80
CA VAL A 139 -11.38 -5.85 2.11
C VAL A 139 -11.04 -6.88 3.19
N LEU A 140 -11.84 -6.94 4.25
CA LEU A 140 -11.65 -7.90 5.33
C LEU A 140 -11.77 -9.34 4.82
N ILE A 141 -12.83 -9.67 4.08
CA ILE A 141 -13.08 -11.03 3.59
C ILE A 141 -12.06 -11.45 2.52
N GLU A 142 -11.71 -10.57 1.57
CA GLU A 142 -10.68 -10.89 0.55
C GLU A 142 -9.33 -11.27 1.18
N ASN A 143 -8.92 -10.59 2.26
CA ASN A 143 -7.69 -10.93 2.98
C ASN A 143 -7.84 -12.15 3.90
N LEU A 144 -8.98 -12.31 4.59
CA LEU A 144 -9.23 -13.48 5.43
C LEU A 144 -9.32 -14.79 4.64
N LEU A 145 -9.91 -14.76 3.45
CA LEU A 145 -10.10 -15.95 2.63
C LEU A 145 -8.97 -16.15 1.61
N GLU A 146 -7.96 -15.28 1.61
CA GLU A 146 -6.83 -15.30 0.67
C GLU A 146 -7.31 -15.46 -0.78
N GLN A 147 -8.33 -14.69 -1.17
CA GLN A 147 -8.93 -14.78 -2.50
C GLN A 147 -7.91 -14.38 -3.58
N ARG A 148 -7.34 -15.40 -4.23
CA ARG A 148 -6.53 -15.21 -5.43
C ARG A 148 -7.46 -15.23 -6.65
N GLU A 149 -7.22 -14.36 -7.64
CA GLU A 149 -8.07 -14.26 -8.85
C GLU A 149 -8.17 -15.56 -9.65
N SER A 150 -7.21 -16.46 -9.52
CA SER A 150 -7.14 -17.70 -10.26
C SER A 150 -7.64 -18.88 -9.44
N GLY A 151 -8.93 -19.20 -9.53
CA GLY A 151 -9.40 -20.52 -9.12
C GLY A 151 -10.60 -20.64 -8.20
N THR A 152 -11.37 -19.59 -7.95
CA THR A 152 -12.63 -19.76 -7.23
C THR A 152 -13.68 -20.41 -8.15
N THR A 153 -14.07 -21.64 -7.82
CA THR A 153 -15.23 -22.31 -8.45
C THR A 153 -16.51 -21.51 -8.13
N GLY A 154 -17.54 -21.67 -8.95
CA GLY A 154 -18.82 -20.95 -8.74
C GLY A 154 -19.39 -21.15 -7.32
N THR A 155 -19.25 -22.36 -6.75
CA THR A 155 -19.70 -22.67 -5.38
C THR A 155 -18.88 -21.92 -4.33
N THR A 156 -17.57 -21.87 -4.44
CA THR A 156 -16.71 -21.14 -3.50
C THR A 156 -16.99 -19.65 -3.54
N LYS A 157 -17.18 -19.11 -4.74
CA LYS A 157 -17.56 -17.70 -4.91
C LYS A 157 -18.86 -17.37 -4.20
N PHE A 158 -19.88 -18.21 -4.35
CA PHE A 158 -21.15 -18.02 -3.65
C PHE A 158 -20.98 -17.94 -2.12
N PHE A 159 -20.21 -18.85 -1.52
CA PHE A 159 -19.99 -18.82 -0.07
C PHE A 159 -19.21 -17.59 0.38
N ASN A 160 -18.26 -17.14 -0.42
CA ASN A 160 -17.48 -15.94 -0.13
C ASN A 160 -18.33 -14.67 -0.22
N ASP A 161 -19.15 -14.53 -1.26
CA ASP A 161 -20.05 -13.39 -1.45
C ASP A 161 -21.12 -13.36 -0.32
N ALA A 162 -21.64 -14.51 0.07
CA ALA A 162 -22.59 -14.60 1.18
C ALA A 162 -21.94 -14.28 2.53
N ALA A 163 -20.68 -14.68 2.75
CA ALA A 163 -19.91 -14.32 3.96
C ALA A 163 -19.59 -12.82 4.01
N GLU A 164 -19.24 -12.21 2.87
CA GLU A 164 -19.05 -10.76 2.75
C GLU A 164 -20.33 -10.00 3.12
N GLY A 165 -21.47 -10.39 2.54
CA GLY A 165 -22.76 -9.79 2.85
C GLY A 165 -23.16 -9.96 4.31
N LEU A 166 -22.89 -11.12 4.91
CA LEU A 166 -23.16 -11.36 6.34
C LEU A 166 -22.32 -10.45 7.24
N ILE A 167 -21.03 -10.27 6.95
CA ILE A 167 -20.16 -9.32 7.67
C ILE A 167 -20.67 -7.90 7.49
N GLY A 168 -21.05 -7.50 6.27
CA GLY A 168 -21.64 -6.18 5.99
C GLY A 168 -22.90 -5.92 6.80
N GLY A 169 -23.81 -6.90 6.81
CA GLY A 169 -25.04 -6.83 7.59
C GLY A 169 -24.77 -6.70 9.10
N LEU A 170 -23.79 -7.42 9.63
CA LEU A 170 -23.37 -7.32 11.04
C LEU A 170 -22.74 -5.96 11.37
N ILE A 171 -21.84 -5.47 10.53
CA ILE A 171 -21.24 -4.14 10.72
C ILE A 171 -22.32 -3.06 10.70
N TRP A 172 -23.23 -3.11 9.72
CA TRP A 172 -24.33 -2.14 9.63
C TRP A 172 -25.23 -2.19 10.87
N LYS A 173 -25.57 -3.39 11.30
CA LYS A 173 -26.39 -3.60 12.51
C LYS A 173 -25.74 -3.02 13.76
N LEU A 174 -24.43 -3.30 13.96
CA LEU A 174 -23.70 -2.73 15.09
C LEU A 174 -23.56 -1.21 14.99
N LYS A 175 -23.28 -0.69 13.78
CA LYS A 175 -23.16 0.75 13.55
C LYS A 175 -24.43 1.51 13.93
N THR A 176 -25.61 1.00 13.53
CA THR A 176 -26.88 1.73 13.67
C THR A 176 -27.54 1.52 15.01
N ASP A 177 -27.59 0.27 15.47
CA ASP A 177 -28.38 -0.09 16.64
C ASP A 177 -27.51 -0.19 17.92
N TYR A 178 -26.21 -0.44 17.77
CA TYR A 178 -25.27 -0.66 18.87
C TYR A 178 -23.92 0.06 18.64
N PRO A 179 -23.91 1.38 18.37
CA PRO A 179 -22.69 2.10 17.93
C PRO A 179 -21.51 1.99 18.89
N LYS A 180 -21.77 1.85 20.20
CA LYS A 180 -20.74 1.61 21.22
C LYS A 180 -19.97 0.31 20.99
N TYR A 181 -20.61 -0.68 20.41
CA TYR A 181 -20.06 -2.02 20.17
C TYR A 181 -19.68 -2.25 18.69
N CYS A 182 -19.65 -1.19 17.87
CA CYS A 182 -19.23 -1.29 16.48
C CYS A 182 -17.70 -1.34 16.38
N THR A 183 -17.13 -2.48 16.75
CA THR A 183 -15.71 -2.83 16.63
C THR A 183 -15.57 -4.24 16.08
N LEU A 184 -14.45 -4.56 15.43
CA LEU A 184 -14.21 -5.93 14.93
C LEU A 184 -14.26 -6.98 16.04
N PRO A 185 -13.69 -6.78 17.25
CA PRO A 185 -13.84 -7.70 18.36
C PRO A 185 -15.30 -8.00 18.74
N HIS A 186 -16.14 -6.98 18.87
CA HIS A 186 -17.55 -7.18 19.20
C HIS A 186 -18.32 -7.85 18.06
N LEU A 187 -18.03 -7.51 16.79
CA LEU A 187 -18.61 -8.21 15.63
C LEU A 187 -18.32 -9.71 15.71
N ILE A 188 -17.07 -10.08 15.96
CA ILE A 188 -16.66 -11.48 16.09
C ILE A 188 -17.36 -12.16 17.26
N ALA A 189 -17.42 -11.52 18.41
CA ALA A 189 -18.06 -12.05 19.61
C ALA A 189 -19.57 -12.25 19.40
N VAL A 190 -20.28 -11.30 18.80
CA VAL A 190 -21.70 -11.40 18.42
C VAL A 190 -21.94 -12.55 17.46
N TYR A 191 -21.11 -12.65 16.41
CA TYR A 191 -21.21 -13.72 15.43
C TYR A 191 -21.01 -15.10 16.06
N GLN A 192 -20.06 -15.25 16.97
CA GLN A 192 -19.76 -16.52 17.64
C GLN A 192 -20.81 -16.90 18.72
N PHE A 193 -21.42 -15.90 19.35
CA PHE A 193 -22.43 -16.11 20.37
C PHE A 193 -23.77 -16.60 19.78
N LEU A 194 -24.16 -16.11 18.59
CA LEU A 194 -25.46 -16.42 18.00
C LEU A 194 -25.43 -17.71 17.16
N ASP A 195 -26.43 -18.58 17.39
CA ASP A 195 -26.72 -19.66 16.45
C ASP A 195 -27.27 -19.10 15.12
N THR A 196 -27.51 -19.96 14.13
CA THR A 196 -27.97 -19.53 12.80
C THR A 196 -29.32 -18.82 12.87
N LYS A 197 -30.27 -19.35 13.64
CA LYS A 197 -31.63 -18.80 13.75
C LYS A 197 -31.62 -17.43 14.42
N SER A 198 -30.94 -17.33 15.56
CA SER A 198 -30.80 -16.08 16.31
C SER A 198 -30.04 -15.01 15.51
N LEU A 199 -29.03 -15.42 14.75
CA LEU A 199 -28.27 -14.52 13.87
C LEU A 199 -29.17 -13.92 12.75
N ILE A 200 -29.98 -14.74 12.11
CA ILE A 200 -30.95 -14.29 11.10
C ILE A 200 -31.95 -13.32 11.75
N GLN A 201 -32.55 -13.69 12.87
CA GLN A 201 -33.48 -12.83 13.58
C GLN A 201 -32.84 -11.49 13.98
N PHE A 202 -31.58 -11.50 14.42
CA PHE A 202 -30.85 -10.29 14.77
C PHE A 202 -30.69 -9.35 13.56
N LEU A 203 -30.35 -9.89 12.39
CA LEU A 203 -30.18 -9.12 11.15
C LEU A 203 -31.51 -8.61 10.61
N GLU A 204 -32.58 -9.41 10.65
CA GLU A 204 -33.92 -9.05 10.15
C GLU A 204 -34.57 -7.88 10.90
N THR A 205 -34.12 -7.56 12.12
CA THR A 205 -34.65 -6.40 12.88
C THR A 205 -34.18 -5.04 12.33
N ASN A 206 -33.30 -5.02 11.31
CA ASN A 206 -32.88 -3.81 10.62
C ASN A 206 -32.93 -4.07 9.10
N THR A 207 -33.71 -3.28 8.38
CA THR A 207 -33.99 -3.49 6.96
C THR A 207 -32.72 -3.50 6.09
N THR A 208 -31.80 -2.56 6.31
CA THR A 208 -30.57 -2.48 5.55
C THR A 208 -29.62 -3.63 5.90
N SER A 209 -29.51 -3.98 7.17
CA SER A 209 -28.71 -5.13 7.64
C SER A 209 -29.22 -6.44 7.00
N ARG A 210 -30.55 -6.63 6.95
CA ARG A 210 -31.19 -7.74 6.26
C ARG A 210 -30.83 -7.75 4.76
N ALA A 211 -30.96 -6.60 4.09
CA ALA A 211 -30.68 -6.50 2.67
C ALA A 211 -29.23 -6.82 2.33
N MET A 212 -28.26 -6.36 3.14
CA MET A 212 -26.85 -6.69 2.97
C MET A 212 -26.57 -8.19 3.14
N ALA A 213 -27.22 -8.83 4.11
CA ALA A 213 -27.05 -10.25 4.42
C ALA A 213 -28.01 -11.16 3.65
N ASP A 214 -28.71 -10.67 2.61
CA ASP A 214 -29.79 -11.38 1.93
C ASP A 214 -29.38 -12.74 1.40
N ALA A 215 -28.19 -12.87 0.81
CA ALA A 215 -27.68 -14.16 0.31
C ALA A 215 -27.57 -15.22 1.42
N PHE A 216 -27.22 -14.83 2.66
CA PHE A 216 -27.21 -15.71 3.81
C PHE A 216 -28.62 -16.01 4.34
N ILE A 217 -29.46 -14.98 4.44
CA ILE A 217 -30.84 -15.08 4.98
C ILE A 217 -31.75 -15.88 4.05
N SER A 218 -31.64 -15.65 2.73
CA SER A 218 -32.43 -16.39 1.71
C SER A 218 -32.11 -17.89 1.69
N GLY A 219 -30.92 -18.27 2.17
CA GLY A 219 -30.54 -19.68 2.36
C GLY A 219 -31.14 -20.34 3.61
N LYS A 220 -31.98 -19.67 4.41
CA LYS A 220 -32.49 -20.15 5.70
C LYS A 220 -33.21 -21.50 5.64
N ASP A 221 -33.88 -21.79 4.54
CA ASP A 221 -34.59 -23.07 4.35
C ASP A 221 -33.66 -24.22 3.93
N SER A 222 -32.38 -23.94 3.71
CA SER A 222 -31.33 -24.90 3.39
C SER A 222 -30.26 -24.89 4.50
N GLU A 223 -30.41 -25.75 5.49
CA GLU A 223 -29.37 -25.90 6.57
C GLU A 223 -27.96 -26.09 6.01
N ARG A 224 -27.83 -26.81 4.90
CA ARG A 224 -26.53 -27.07 4.27
C ARG A 224 -25.90 -25.79 3.74
N GLN A 225 -26.68 -24.86 3.15
CA GLN A 225 -26.15 -23.60 2.64
C GLN A 225 -25.76 -22.66 3.79
N THR A 226 -26.64 -22.44 4.78
CA THR A 226 -26.34 -21.59 5.91
C THR A 226 -25.19 -22.11 6.77
N ALA A 227 -25.12 -23.44 6.97
CA ALA A 227 -23.98 -24.07 7.66
C ALA A 227 -22.68 -23.89 6.88
N GLY A 228 -22.71 -23.97 5.54
CA GLY A 228 -21.56 -23.73 4.69
C GLY A 228 -21.01 -22.30 4.81
N VAL A 229 -21.89 -21.28 4.73
CA VAL A 229 -21.49 -19.87 4.92
C VAL A 229 -20.95 -19.64 6.34
N LYS A 230 -21.66 -20.14 7.38
CA LYS A 230 -21.19 -20.02 8.76
C LYS A 230 -19.83 -20.69 8.98
N SER A 231 -19.63 -21.88 8.46
CA SER A 231 -18.34 -22.59 8.58
C SER A 231 -17.21 -21.83 7.88
N THR A 232 -17.46 -21.33 6.67
CA THR A 232 -16.48 -20.53 5.93
C THR A 232 -16.07 -19.29 6.73
N LEU A 233 -17.04 -18.55 7.23
CA LEU A 233 -16.80 -17.33 8.00
C LEU A 233 -16.18 -17.62 9.37
N ALA A 234 -16.62 -18.68 10.07
CA ALA A 234 -16.03 -19.08 11.34
C ALA A 234 -14.54 -19.41 11.22
N ASN A 235 -14.16 -20.17 10.18
CA ASN A 235 -12.76 -20.49 9.90
C ASN A 235 -11.94 -19.25 9.56
N ALA A 236 -12.51 -18.31 8.81
CA ALA A 236 -11.88 -17.04 8.48
C ALA A 236 -11.65 -16.17 9.73
N LEU A 237 -12.72 -15.93 10.51
CA LEU A 237 -12.68 -15.09 11.72
C LEU A 237 -11.81 -15.67 12.83
N LYS A 238 -11.66 -17.01 12.91
CA LYS A 238 -10.77 -17.67 13.88
C LYS A 238 -9.34 -17.14 13.80
N ARG A 239 -8.86 -16.78 12.60
CA ARG A 239 -7.50 -16.27 12.40
C ARG A 239 -7.24 -14.96 13.14
N ILE A 240 -8.26 -14.12 13.29
CA ILE A 240 -8.18 -12.79 13.92
C ILE A 240 -8.83 -12.76 15.32
N SER A 241 -9.38 -13.90 15.79
CA SER A 241 -9.97 -14.03 17.13
C SER A 241 -8.89 -14.31 18.18
N THR A 242 -7.96 -13.39 18.40
CA THR A 242 -6.88 -13.52 19.36
C THR A 242 -6.91 -12.39 20.39
N GLN A 243 -6.45 -12.67 21.61
CA GLN A 243 -6.45 -11.67 22.70
C GLN A 243 -5.70 -10.38 22.32
N ARG A 244 -4.59 -10.50 21.57
CA ARG A 244 -3.79 -9.35 21.12
C ARG A 244 -4.53 -8.49 20.09
N ILE A 245 -5.13 -9.12 19.08
CA ILE A 245 -5.92 -8.41 18.08
C ILE A 245 -7.15 -7.76 18.73
N PHE A 246 -7.82 -8.45 19.64
CA PHE A 246 -8.95 -7.91 20.39
C PHE A 246 -8.53 -6.68 21.20
N MET A 247 -7.40 -6.73 21.92
CA MET A 247 -6.92 -5.58 22.67
C MET A 247 -6.63 -4.40 21.74
N ALA A 248 -5.90 -4.61 20.65
CA ALA A 248 -5.52 -3.55 19.73
C ALA A 248 -6.71 -2.89 19.03
N LEU A 249 -7.83 -3.63 18.84
CA LEU A 249 -9.01 -3.15 18.11
C LEU A 249 -10.21 -2.80 19.01
N SER A 250 -10.10 -2.91 20.33
CA SER A 250 -11.22 -2.70 21.26
C SER A 250 -11.39 -1.25 21.73
N ALA A 251 -10.55 -0.33 21.25
CA ALA A 251 -10.65 1.10 21.56
C ALA A 251 -10.25 1.94 20.35
N ASP A 252 -10.61 3.22 20.39
CA ASP A 252 -10.45 4.17 19.30
C ASP A 252 -9.58 5.35 19.74
N GLU A 253 -8.28 5.07 19.94
CA GLU A 253 -7.28 6.04 20.42
C GLU A 253 -6.60 6.81 19.27
N VAL A 254 -6.75 6.30 18.04
CA VAL A 254 -6.10 6.85 16.84
C VAL A 254 -7.15 7.33 15.86
N PRO A 255 -7.32 8.65 15.69
CA PRO A 255 -8.13 9.19 14.60
C PRO A 255 -7.54 8.80 13.25
N LEU A 256 -8.39 8.32 12.31
CA LEU A 256 -7.95 7.83 11.01
C LEU A 256 -8.03 8.89 9.88
N ASN A 257 -8.54 10.08 10.15
CA ASN A 257 -8.51 11.26 9.27
C ASN A 257 -7.17 12.00 9.38
N ILE A 258 -6.08 11.30 9.14
CA ILE A 258 -4.71 11.69 9.50
C ILE A 258 -4.12 12.89 8.74
N ASN A 259 -4.73 13.30 7.64
CA ASN A 259 -4.30 14.46 6.86
C ASN A 259 -5.20 15.68 7.04
N SER A 260 -6.08 15.65 8.03
CA SER A 260 -6.85 16.83 8.45
C SER A 260 -5.97 17.85 9.20
N GLU A 261 -6.39 19.11 9.22
CA GLU A 261 -5.70 20.13 10.00
C GLU A 261 -5.75 19.88 11.52
N GLU A 262 -6.78 19.19 11.97
CA GLU A 262 -7.00 18.88 13.39
C GLU A 262 -6.11 17.75 13.91
N ASN A 263 -5.84 16.74 13.07
CA ASN A 263 -5.15 15.51 13.47
C ASN A 263 -4.00 15.14 12.50
N PRO A 264 -3.05 16.05 12.21
CA PRO A 264 -1.97 15.74 11.30
C PRO A 264 -1.08 14.64 11.89
N SER A 265 -1.06 13.47 11.23
CA SER A 265 -0.39 12.30 11.79
C SER A 265 0.32 11.46 10.73
N VAL A 266 1.39 10.79 11.16
CA VAL A 266 1.96 9.63 10.48
C VAL A 266 1.65 8.41 11.32
N ILE A 267 1.00 7.42 10.72
CA ILE A 267 0.69 6.15 11.37
C ILE A 267 1.58 5.06 10.79
N SER A 268 2.41 4.46 11.65
CA SER A 268 3.10 3.22 11.33
C SER A 268 2.26 2.03 11.76
N ILE A 269 1.94 1.15 10.82
CA ILE A 269 1.17 -0.06 11.04
C ILE A 269 2.12 -1.24 10.87
N VAL A 270 2.43 -1.88 11.99
CA VAL A 270 3.46 -2.91 12.05
C VAL A 270 2.87 -4.28 11.85
N ASN A 271 3.38 -4.99 10.86
CA ASN A 271 3.15 -6.41 10.65
C ASN A 271 4.28 -7.23 11.27
N ASN A 272 4.04 -8.50 11.48
CA ASN A 272 5.07 -9.46 11.88
C ASN A 272 5.00 -10.68 10.97
N PRO A 273 6.06 -11.01 10.22
CA PRO A 273 6.08 -12.15 9.31
C PRO A 273 5.73 -13.50 9.96
N LYS A 274 5.94 -13.63 11.28
CA LYS A 274 5.58 -14.85 12.03
C LYS A 274 4.06 -15.03 12.15
N PHE A 275 3.30 -13.95 12.10
CA PHE A 275 1.85 -13.93 12.33
C PHE A 275 1.08 -13.27 11.18
N GLU A 276 1.70 -13.20 10.01
CA GLU A 276 1.18 -12.53 8.81
C GLU A 276 -0.26 -12.91 8.48
N THR A 277 -0.59 -14.20 8.51
CA THR A 277 -1.94 -14.69 8.18
C THR A 277 -3.04 -14.16 9.13
N SER A 278 -2.67 -13.78 10.34
CA SER A 278 -3.60 -13.20 11.33
C SER A 278 -3.62 -11.68 11.26
N TYR A 279 -2.47 -11.04 11.04
CA TYR A 279 -2.37 -9.58 11.11
C TYR A 279 -2.72 -8.90 9.79
N SER A 280 -2.34 -9.47 8.64
CA SER A 280 -2.56 -8.86 7.33
C SER A 280 -4.02 -8.50 7.02
N PRO A 281 -5.04 -9.32 7.34
CA PRO A 281 -6.45 -8.95 7.10
C PRO A 281 -6.88 -7.71 7.87
N VAL A 282 -6.43 -7.59 9.11
CA VAL A 282 -6.74 -6.44 9.97
C VAL A 282 -5.99 -5.20 9.51
N ILE A 283 -4.71 -5.35 9.19
CA ILE A 283 -3.86 -4.27 8.64
C ILE A 283 -4.45 -3.73 7.34
N ALA A 284 -4.85 -4.60 6.42
CA ALA A 284 -5.50 -4.20 5.17
C ALA A 284 -6.77 -3.37 5.42
N THR A 285 -7.59 -3.78 6.41
CA THR A 285 -8.80 -3.06 6.80
C THR A 285 -8.47 -1.68 7.39
N ILE A 286 -7.46 -1.57 8.25
CA ILE A 286 -7.01 -0.30 8.82
C ILE A 286 -6.51 0.63 7.71
N ILE A 287 -5.60 0.15 6.83
CA ILE A 287 -5.06 0.94 5.72
C ILE A 287 -6.17 1.39 4.77
N HIS A 288 -7.13 0.51 4.46
CA HIS A 288 -8.28 0.86 3.63
C HIS A 288 -9.05 2.01 4.23
N THR A 289 -9.43 1.93 5.52
CA THR A 289 -10.20 2.99 6.20
C THR A 289 -9.41 4.29 6.22
N ILE A 290 -8.12 4.28 6.61
CA ILE A 290 -7.29 5.50 6.61
C ILE A 290 -7.23 6.10 5.19
N THR A 291 -6.99 5.28 4.17
CA THR A 291 -6.90 5.73 2.78
C THR A 291 -8.20 6.40 2.31
N LYS A 292 -9.36 5.87 2.71
CA LYS A 292 -10.65 6.50 2.44
C LYS A 292 -10.80 7.85 3.16
N GLN A 293 -10.44 7.91 4.43
CA GLN A 293 -10.50 9.15 5.22
C GLN A 293 -9.52 10.23 4.71
N MET A 294 -8.37 9.81 4.16
CA MET A 294 -7.39 10.71 3.54
C MET A 294 -7.83 11.26 2.19
N SER A 295 -8.75 10.58 1.49
CA SER A 295 -9.18 10.92 0.12
C SER A 295 -10.13 12.13 0.09
N VAL A 296 -9.74 13.22 0.73
CA VAL A 296 -10.46 14.49 0.81
C VAL A 296 -9.63 15.58 0.14
N ARG A 297 -10.29 16.46 -0.65
CA ARG A 297 -9.61 17.57 -1.32
C ARG A 297 -9.20 18.65 -0.31
N ASN A 298 -8.12 19.36 -0.62
CA ASN A 298 -7.58 20.46 0.17
C ASN A 298 -7.07 20.06 1.57
N SER A 299 -6.81 18.76 1.77
CA SER A 299 -6.14 18.25 2.97
C SER A 299 -4.61 18.36 2.87
N LYS A 300 -3.91 18.15 3.98
CA LYS A 300 -2.44 18.16 4.01
C LYS A 300 -1.84 17.17 3.01
N PRO A 301 -0.67 17.47 2.41
CA PRO A 301 0.03 16.53 1.55
C PRO A 301 0.34 15.25 2.31
N SER A 302 0.20 14.11 1.65
CA SER A 302 0.25 12.84 2.34
C SER A 302 0.96 11.75 1.54
N PHE A 303 1.27 10.64 2.20
CA PHE A 303 1.86 9.47 1.55
C PHE A 303 1.25 8.15 2.04
N LEU A 304 1.28 7.17 1.17
CA LEU A 304 1.04 5.76 1.46
C LEU A 304 2.32 5.00 1.10
N LEU A 305 3.07 4.59 2.12
CA LEU A 305 4.28 3.80 1.96
C LEU A 305 3.99 2.35 2.35
N MET A 306 4.14 1.44 1.39
CA MET A 306 3.88 0.03 1.56
C MET A 306 5.18 -0.76 1.41
N GLU A 307 5.76 -1.21 2.53
CA GLU A 307 6.87 -2.16 2.50
C GLU A 307 6.33 -3.58 2.27
N GLU A 308 7.04 -4.34 1.45
CA GLU A 308 6.61 -5.68 1.00
C GLU A 308 5.12 -5.67 0.62
N ALA A 309 4.76 -4.71 -0.24
CA ALA A 309 3.38 -4.40 -0.59
C ALA A 309 2.52 -5.62 -0.99
N PRO A 310 3.06 -6.66 -1.69
CA PRO A 310 2.30 -7.86 -2.02
C PRO A 310 1.95 -8.79 -0.83
N THR A 311 2.15 -8.36 0.41
CA THR A 311 1.76 -9.13 1.61
C THR A 311 0.36 -8.83 2.10
N ILE A 312 -0.24 -7.74 1.64
CA ILE A 312 -1.63 -7.38 1.92
C ILE A 312 -2.37 -7.02 0.63
N ARG A 313 -3.65 -7.38 0.57
CA ARG A 313 -4.50 -7.08 -0.58
C ARG A 313 -5.34 -5.83 -0.31
N LEU A 314 -5.10 -4.76 -1.06
CA LEU A 314 -5.94 -3.57 -1.02
C LEU A 314 -6.93 -3.58 -2.18
N LEU A 315 -8.19 -3.23 -1.88
CA LEU A 315 -9.25 -3.15 -2.88
C LEU A 315 -8.88 -2.11 -3.97
N ASN A 316 -8.99 -2.52 -5.22
CA ASN A 316 -8.70 -1.66 -6.38
C ASN A 316 -7.27 -1.07 -6.37
N MET A 317 -6.28 -1.77 -5.83
CA MET A 317 -4.89 -1.29 -5.76
C MET A 317 -4.37 -0.78 -7.11
N HIS A 318 -4.81 -1.37 -8.22
CA HIS A 318 -4.44 -0.95 -9.57
C HIS A 318 -4.90 0.48 -9.92
N ARG A 319 -5.86 1.06 -9.18
CA ARG A 319 -6.33 2.44 -9.36
C ARG A 319 -5.83 3.39 -8.27
N ILE A 320 -5.48 2.86 -7.10
CA ILE A 320 -5.11 3.66 -5.92
C ILE A 320 -4.06 4.72 -6.25
N PRO A 321 -2.89 4.43 -6.90
CA PRO A 321 -1.89 5.46 -7.14
C PRO A 321 -2.39 6.62 -8.01
N ALA A 322 -3.17 6.32 -9.04
CA ALA A 322 -3.75 7.34 -9.92
C ALA A 322 -4.82 8.18 -9.21
N THR A 323 -5.68 7.53 -8.41
CA THR A 323 -6.76 8.19 -7.67
C THR A 323 -6.20 9.06 -6.56
N LEU A 324 -5.29 8.54 -5.73
CA LEU A 324 -4.71 9.23 -4.59
C LEU A 324 -3.90 10.48 -5.00
N ARG A 325 -3.30 10.45 -6.18
CA ARG A 325 -2.62 11.62 -6.76
C ARG A 325 -3.53 12.86 -6.79
N SER A 326 -4.82 12.69 -7.09
CA SER A 326 -5.80 13.78 -7.14
C SER A 326 -6.10 14.40 -5.78
N TYR A 327 -5.76 13.71 -4.71
CA TYR A 327 -5.89 14.15 -3.31
C TYR A 327 -4.55 14.53 -2.68
N ASN A 328 -3.51 14.78 -3.50
CA ASN A 328 -2.16 15.12 -3.03
C ASN A 328 -1.49 14.01 -2.19
N ILE A 329 -1.83 12.76 -2.44
CA ILE A 329 -1.28 11.60 -1.74
C ILE A 329 -0.29 10.89 -2.67
N SER A 330 0.93 10.67 -2.18
CA SER A 330 2.01 9.99 -2.89
C SER A 330 2.03 8.51 -2.52
N THR A 331 2.05 7.62 -3.49
CA THR A 331 2.16 6.16 -3.24
C THR A 331 3.59 5.70 -3.43
N ILE A 332 4.17 5.08 -2.41
CA ILE A 332 5.49 4.44 -2.44
C ILE A 332 5.27 2.94 -2.26
N TYR A 333 5.54 2.18 -3.32
CA TYR A 333 5.25 0.76 -3.42
C TYR A 333 6.54 -0.04 -3.47
N VAL A 334 6.85 -0.76 -2.39
CA VAL A 334 8.12 -1.50 -2.24
C VAL A 334 7.84 -3.00 -2.29
N MET A 335 8.61 -3.73 -3.10
CA MET A 335 8.53 -5.18 -3.21
C MET A 335 9.88 -5.82 -3.54
N GLN A 336 9.99 -7.12 -3.34
CA GLN A 336 11.22 -7.86 -3.66
C GLN A 336 11.30 -8.22 -5.14
N ASP A 337 10.21 -8.70 -5.70
CA ASP A 337 10.10 -9.09 -7.10
C ASP A 337 8.66 -8.89 -7.63
N LYS A 338 8.52 -8.97 -8.95
CA LYS A 338 7.24 -8.84 -9.62
C LYS A 338 6.35 -10.08 -9.43
N ILE A 339 6.95 -11.26 -9.24
CA ILE A 339 6.21 -12.53 -9.16
C ILE A 339 5.27 -12.52 -7.97
N GLN A 340 5.74 -12.04 -6.80
CA GLN A 340 4.90 -11.92 -5.60
C GLN A 340 3.68 -11.03 -5.86
N ASN A 341 3.88 -9.93 -6.59
CA ASN A 341 2.79 -9.04 -6.96
C ASN A 341 1.78 -9.70 -7.93
N ASP A 342 2.29 -10.48 -8.90
CA ASP A 342 1.46 -11.26 -9.82
C ASP A 342 0.67 -12.36 -9.09
N MET A 343 1.26 -12.98 -8.07
CA MET A 343 0.58 -13.97 -7.22
C MET A 343 -0.54 -13.34 -6.39
N MET A 344 -0.36 -12.11 -5.90
CA MET A 344 -1.35 -11.41 -5.08
C MET A 344 -2.53 -10.87 -5.90
N TYR A 345 -2.25 -10.24 -7.04
CA TYR A 345 -3.23 -9.46 -7.81
C TYR A 345 -3.57 -10.04 -9.18
N GLY A 346 -2.83 -11.07 -9.65
CA GLY A 346 -2.86 -11.52 -11.04
C GLY A 346 -2.01 -10.64 -11.96
N ASP A 347 -1.51 -11.20 -13.07
CA ASP A 347 -0.56 -10.52 -13.98
C ASP A 347 -1.09 -9.19 -14.54
N LYS A 348 -2.38 -9.12 -14.92
CA LYS A 348 -2.99 -7.91 -15.49
C LYS A 348 -3.08 -6.77 -14.48
N ALA A 349 -3.59 -7.05 -13.27
CA ALA A 349 -3.73 -6.04 -12.23
C ALA A 349 -2.36 -5.62 -11.68
N SER A 350 -1.41 -6.55 -11.54
CA SER A 350 -0.01 -6.28 -11.18
C SER A 350 0.64 -5.29 -12.15
N LYS A 351 0.52 -5.52 -13.46
CA LYS A 351 1.00 -4.59 -14.49
C LYS A 351 0.34 -3.22 -14.38
N ALA A 352 -0.97 -3.18 -14.14
CA ALA A 352 -1.70 -1.93 -13.98
C ALA A 352 -1.26 -1.15 -12.73
N ILE A 353 -0.99 -1.83 -11.60
CA ILE A 353 -0.42 -1.21 -10.39
C ILE A 353 0.91 -0.52 -10.74
N LEU A 354 1.84 -1.27 -11.33
CA LEU A 354 3.18 -0.76 -11.62
C LEU A 354 3.20 0.35 -12.68
N SER A 355 2.31 0.29 -13.68
CA SER A 355 2.21 1.33 -14.71
C SER A 355 1.66 2.66 -14.19
N ASN A 356 0.93 2.64 -13.07
CA ASN A 356 0.43 3.85 -12.41
C ASN A 356 1.44 4.50 -11.45
N LEU A 357 2.64 3.91 -11.30
CA LEU A 357 3.75 4.43 -10.51
C LEU A 357 4.82 4.94 -11.46
N SER A 358 4.91 6.26 -11.65
CA SER A 358 5.73 6.85 -12.72
C SER A 358 7.23 6.78 -12.46
N TYR A 359 7.65 6.68 -11.20
CA TYR A 359 9.05 6.61 -10.82
C TYR A 359 9.42 5.16 -10.49
N GLN A 360 10.35 4.59 -11.23
CA GLN A 360 10.77 3.21 -11.09
C GLN A 360 12.19 3.13 -10.56
N PHE A 361 12.41 2.37 -9.49
CA PHE A 361 13.72 2.09 -8.91
C PHE A 361 13.98 0.59 -9.00
N PHE A 362 14.85 0.19 -9.91
CA PHE A 362 15.21 -1.19 -10.18
C PHE A 362 16.52 -1.53 -9.47
N GLY A 363 16.43 -2.24 -8.38
CA GLY A 363 17.58 -2.76 -7.63
C GLY A 363 18.04 -4.12 -8.14
N LYS A 364 18.96 -4.75 -7.39
CA LYS A 364 19.41 -6.10 -7.67
C LYS A 364 18.23 -7.08 -7.67
N VAL A 365 18.20 -8.00 -8.63
CA VAL A 365 17.23 -9.09 -8.70
C VAL A 365 17.92 -10.44 -8.73
N ASN A 366 17.17 -11.47 -8.33
CA ASN A 366 17.62 -12.86 -8.39
C ASN A 366 16.79 -13.69 -9.37
N ASP A 367 15.65 -13.15 -9.83
CA ASP A 367 14.72 -13.81 -10.72
C ASP A 367 14.87 -13.30 -12.17
N PRO A 368 15.02 -14.23 -13.18
CA PRO A 368 15.18 -13.88 -14.57
C PRO A 368 13.97 -13.17 -15.19
N ASP A 369 12.75 -13.51 -14.78
CA ASP A 369 11.54 -12.92 -15.35
C ASP A 369 11.35 -11.47 -14.87
N THR A 370 11.69 -11.19 -13.62
CA THR A 370 11.78 -9.83 -13.09
C THR A 370 12.87 -9.03 -13.80
N ALA A 371 14.05 -9.62 -14.06
CA ALA A 371 15.09 -8.94 -14.80
C ALA A 371 14.67 -8.59 -16.25
N LYS A 372 13.97 -9.51 -16.92
CA LYS A 372 13.40 -9.26 -18.26
C LYS A 372 12.27 -8.22 -18.23
N TYR A 373 11.49 -8.21 -17.16
CA TYR A 373 10.49 -7.17 -16.97
C TYR A 373 11.15 -5.79 -16.88
N TYR A 374 12.24 -5.63 -16.13
CA TYR A 374 13.00 -4.38 -16.05
C TYR A 374 13.57 -3.96 -17.39
N GLU A 375 14.17 -4.88 -18.14
CA GLU A 375 14.75 -4.63 -19.47
C GLU A 375 13.77 -3.92 -20.42
N ARG A 376 12.48 -4.24 -20.34
CA ARG A 376 11.42 -3.68 -21.19
C ARG A 376 11.13 -2.18 -20.97
N PHE A 377 11.62 -1.59 -19.87
CA PHE A 377 11.47 -0.16 -19.62
C PHE A 377 12.44 0.69 -20.40
N PHE A 378 13.49 0.08 -20.97
CA PHE A 378 14.57 0.81 -21.60
C PHE A 378 14.48 0.69 -23.11
N GLU A 379 14.95 1.76 -23.78
CA GLU A 379 14.96 1.82 -25.23
C GLU A 379 15.83 0.74 -25.88
N ILE A 380 15.47 0.39 -27.11
CA ILE A 380 16.28 -0.47 -27.97
C ILE A 380 17.27 0.44 -28.73
N ILE A 381 18.54 0.11 -28.62
CA ILE A 381 19.62 0.84 -29.30
C ILE A 381 20.25 -0.05 -30.37
N LYS A 382 20.85 0.56 -31.37
CA LYS A 382 21.64 -0.12 -32.42
C LYS A 382 23.09 -0.21 -31.97
N ASP A 383 23.58 -1.43 -31.80
CA ASP A 383 24.97 -1.71 -31.44
C ASP A 383 25.75 -2.13 -32.70
N PRO A 384 26.82 -1.41 -33.07
CA PRO A 384 27.61 -1.76 -34.24
C PRO A 384 28.36 -3.08 -34.01
N THR A 385 28.09 -4.06 -34.84
CA THR A 385 28.79 -5.35 -34.84
C THR A 385 29.82 -5.39 -35.93
N LYS A 386 31.04 -5.83 -35.60
CA LYS A 386 32.10 -6.13 -36.58
C LYS A 386 32.36 -7.62 -36.59
N SER A 387 32.14 -8.25 -37.72
CA SER A 387 32.54 -9.64 -37.97
C SER A 387 33.80 -9.65 -38.83
N ILE A 388 34.84 -10.30 -38.36
CA ILE A 388 36.11 -10.47 -39.05
C ILE A 388 36.19 -11.92 -39.51
N SER A 389 36.09 -12.18 -40.80
CA SER A 389 36.31 -13.51 -41.38
C SER A 389 37.71 -13.54 -42.01
N ARG A 390 38.56 -14.48 -41.58
CA ARG A 390 39.88 -14.74 -42.18
C ARG A 390 39.77 -15.98 -43.04
N GLY A 391 40.10 -15.86 -44.31
CA GLY A 391 40.21 -16.99 -45.23
C GLY A 391 41.38 -17.90 -44.84
N HIS A 392 41.19 -19.22 -44.99
CA HIS A 392 42.20 -20.24 -44.64
C HIS A 392 43.12 -20.58 -45.83
N ASN A 393 42.98 -19.90 -46.98
CA ASN A 393 43.81 -20.08 -48.14
C ASN A 393 44.92 -19.04 -48.17
N LEU A 394 45.99 -19.31 -48.95
CA LEU A 394 47.22 -18.53 -49.14
C LEU A 394 47.05 -17.03 -49.47
N ASP A 395 45.86 -16.58 -49.79
CA ASP A 395 45.47 -15.16 -49.88
C ASP A 395 44.97 -14.71 -48.50
N PHE A 396 45.75 -13.88 -47.84
CA PHE A 396 45.44 -13.28 -46.53
C PHE A 396 44.29 -12.24 -46.62
N ASP A 397 43.19 -12.60 -47.25
CA ASP A 397 42.09 -11.68 -47.42
C ASP A 397 41.24 -11.63 -46.13
N THR A 398 41.25 -10.49 -45.47
CA THR A 398 40.49 -10.24 -44.25
C THR A 398 39.23 -9.48 -44.64
N ARG A 399 38.10 -10.19 -44.61
CA ARG A 399 36.80 -9.56 -44.89
C ARG A 399 36.20 -9.04 -43.56
N ILE A 400 36.04 -7.70 -43.47
CA ILE A 400 35.38 -7.03 -42.37
C ILE A 400 33.94 -6.73 -42.82
N THR A 401 32.98 -7.38 -42.16
CA THR A 401 31.57 -7.06 -42.33
C THR A 401 31.11 -6.24 -41.11
N THR A 402 30.64 -5.01 -41.37
CA THR A 402 30.00 -4.17 -40.33
C THR A 402 28.50 -4.34 -40.43
N GLY A 403 27.85 -4.64 -39.31
CA GLY A 403 26.41 -4.74 -39.19
C GLY A 403 25.93 -3.96 -37.97
N GLU A 404 24.65 -3.73 -37.88
CA GLU A 404 24.00 -3.18 -36.69
C GLU A 404 23.11 -4.27 -36.08
N LYS A 405 23.17 -4.42 -34.77
CA LYS A 405 22.28 -5.32 -34.00
C LYS A 405 21.45 -4.50 -33.02
N GLU A 406 20.16 -4.67 -33.06
CA GLU A 406 19.27 -4.07 -32.06
C GLU A 406 19.40 -4.81 -30.73
N ILE A 407 19.75 -4.07 -29.69
CA ILE A 407 19.88 -4.59 -28.33
C ILE A 407 19.18 -3.63 -27.35
N PRO A 408 18.62 -4.14 -26.23
CA PRO A 408 18.17 -3.28 -25.15
C PRO A 408 19.33 -2.46 -24.59
N LYS A 409 19.13 -1.16 -24.37
CA LYS A 409 20.13 -0.24 -23.79
C LYS A 409 20.64 -0.75 -22.45
N ILE A 410 19.74 -1.31 -21.64
CA ILE A 410 20.06 -1.95 -20.37
C ILE A 410 19.54 -3.38 -20.41
N ARG A 411 20.46 -4.33 -20.46
CA ARG A 411 20.14 -5.74 -20.57
C ARG A 411 19.80 -6.35 -19.22
N ALA A 412 18.97 -7.40 -19.22
CA ALA A 412 18.54 -8.13 -18.04
C ALA A 412 19.70 -8.58 -17.13
N ASP A 413 20.85 -8.98 -17.72
CA ASP A 413 22.01 -9.45 -16.95
C ASP A 413 22.66 -8.37 -16.06
N VAL A 414 22.46 -7.09 -16.35
CA VAL A 414 22.98 -5.98 -15.56
C VAL A 414 22.37 -5.97 -14.17
N PHE A 415 21.09 -6.30 -14.03
CA PHE A 415 20.38 -6.23 -12.75
C PHE A 415 20.84 -7.29 -11.72
N PHE A 416 21.37 -8.43 -12.17
CA PHE A 416 21.96 -9.42 -11.28
C PHE A 416 23.28 -8.95 -10.63
N ARG A 417 23.95 -8.00 -11.26
CA ARG A 417 25.29 -7.51 -10.86
C ARG A 417 25.25 -6.22 -10.04
N LEU A 418 24.07 -5.64 -9.82
CA LEU A 418 23.93 -4.44 -9.00
C LEU A 418 24.39 -4.71 -7.57
N LYS A 419 25.10 -3.75 -6.98
CA LYS A 419 25.53 -3.78 -5.58
C LYS A 419 24.43 -3.23 -4.68
N GLN A 420 24.58 -3.45 -3.38
CA GLN A 420 23.72 -2.81 -2.38
C GLN A 420 23.75 -1.28 -2.54
N GLY A 421 22.56 -0.66 -2.56
CA GLY A 421 22.38 0.78 -2.77
C GLY A 421 22.60 1.25 -4.22
N GLU A 422 22.91 0.33 -5.18
CA GLU A 422 22.87 0.63 -6.60
C GLU A 422 21.50 0.35 -7.17
N PHE A 423 20.97 1.32 -7.90
CA PHE A 423 19.69 1.21 -8.61
C PHE A 423 19.83 1.75 -10.02
N ILE A 424 19.07 1.16 -10.92
CA ILE A 424 18.76 1.77 -12.22
C ILE A 424 17.39 2.38 -12.08
N THR A 425 17.29 3.69 -12.34
CA THR A 425 16.04 4.43 -12.19
C THR A 425 15.47 4.78 -13.56
N TYR A 426 14.15 4.76 -13.66
CA TYR A 426 13.43 5.36 -14.76
C TYR A 426 12.54 6.45 -14.19
N ALA A 427 12.83 7.71 -14.53
CA ALA A 427 12.15 8.87 -13.97
C ALA A 427 12.09 9.99 -15.01
N ASP A 428 10.91 10.59 -15.17
CA ASP A 428 10.66 11.73 -16.08
C ASP A 428 11.20 11.50 -17.53
N GLY A 429 11.02 10.26 -18.04
CA GLY A 429 11.45 9.85 -19.37
C GLY A 429 12.96 9.60 -19.52
N LYS A 430 13.70 9.55 -18.41
CA LYS A 430 15.15 9.33 -18.40
C LYS A 430 15.51 8.13 -17.53
N ASP A 431 16.47 7.38 -18.01
CA ASP A 431 17.09 6.31 -17.24
C ASP A 431 18.45 6.75 -16.68
N LYS A 432 18.76 6.30 -15.49
CA LYS A 432 20.06 6.59 -14.85
C LYS A 432 20.45 5.48 -13.88
N LYS A 433 21.70 5.00 -13.96
CA LYS A 433 22.28 4.17 -12.92
C LYS A 433 22.77 5.06 -11.78
N ILE A 434 22.31 4.81 -10.56
CA ILE A 434 22.55 5.62 -9.37
C ILE A 434 23.11 4.74 -8.27
N GLN A 435 24.12 5.24 -7.56
CA GLN A 435 24.55 4.75 -6.27
C GLN A 435 24.12 5.77 -5.21
N PHE A 436 23.16 5.40 -4.39
CA PHE A 436 22.70 6.26 -3.29
C PHE A 436 23.79 6.38 -2.21
N LYS A 437 23.87 7.55 -1.61
CA LYS A 437 24.69 7.74 -0.43
C LYS A 437 23.91 7.23 0.79
N LEU A 438 24.53 6.32 1.54
CA LEU A 438 23.92 5.85 2.79
C LEU A 438 24.03 6.95 3.85
N ASP A 439 22.93 7.14 4.58
CA ASP A 439 22.86 8.03 5.72
C ASP A 439 23.25 7.29 7.00
N ASP A 440 23.64 8.02 8.03
CA ASP A 440 23.70 7.51 9.40
C ASP A 440 22.27 7.48 9.97
N ILE A 441 21.66 6.29 10.01
CA ILE A 441 20.26 6.11 10.36
C ILE A 441 20.15 5.86 11.85
N GLN A 442 19.58 6.82 12.56
CA GLN A 442 19.17 6.63 13.95
C GLN A 442 17.99 5.69 14.02
N ARG A 443 17.99 4.77 14.97
CA ARG A 443 16.89 3.80 15.20
C ARG A 443 16.39 3.95 16.64
N GLU A 444 15.13 4.25 16.78
CA GLU A 444 14.48 4.43 18.07
C GLU A 444 13.01 4.08 17.95
N LEU A 445 12.42 3.47 18.95
CA LEU A 445 10.98 3.24 19.04
C LEU A 445 10.33 4.24 20.01
N PRO A 446 9.05 4.61 19.79
CA PRO A 446 8.31 5.36 20.77
C PRO A 446 8.24 4.59 22.08
N LYS A 447 8.35 5.29 23.20
CA LYS A 447 8.16 4.68 24.52
C LYS A 447 6.72 4.22 24.67
N GLU A 448 6.55 2.99 25.11
CA GLU A 448 5.23 2.44 25.41
C GLU A 448 4.61 3.24 26.55
N SER A 449 3.45 3.84 26.32
CA SER A 449 2.71 4.55 27.35
C SER A 449 2.04 3.59 28.34
N LYS A 450 1.70 2.36 27.89
CA LYS A 450 1.12 1.27 28.67
C LYS A 450 1.66 -0.06 28.17
N GLN A 451 2.15 -0.89 29.07
CA GLN A 451 2.42 -2.30 28.79
C GLN A 451 1.22 -3.11 29.25
N PHE A 452 0.58 -3.81 28.31
CA PHE A 452 -0.51 -4.72 28.63
C PHE A 452 0.08 -6.07 29.04
N ALA A 453 -0.13 -6.44 30.32
CA ALA A 453 0.21 -7.78 30.79
C ALA A 453 -0.71 -8.84 30.13
N GLN A 454 -0.30 -10.10 30.15
CA GLN A 454 -1.13 -11.19 29.62
C GLN A 454 -2.50 -11.26 30.32
N ALA A 455 -2.58 -10.90 31.59
CA ALA A 455 -3.84 -10.80 32.34
C ALA A 455 -4.77 -9.71 31.76
N ASP A 456 -4.22 -8.56 31.35
CA ASP A 456 -5.02 -7.48 30.75
C ASP A 456 -5.60 -7.90 29.40
N LEU A 457 -4.80 -8.63 28.59
CA LEU A 457 -5.26 -9.17 27.31
C LEU A 457 -6.41 -10.16 27.51
N ALA A 458 -6.28 -11.07 28.46
CA ALA A 458 -7.32 -12.04 28.81
C ALA A 458 -8.58 -11.34 29.34
N ALA A 459 -8.43 -10.41 30.28
CA ALA A 459 -9.55 -9.66 30.86
C ALA A 459 -10.30 -8.84 29.80
N ASN A 460 -9.58 -8.19 28.87
CA ASN A 460 -10.21 -7.47 27.75
C ASN A 460 -10.96 -8.42 26.81
N PHE A 461 -10.40 -9.59 26.54
CA PHE A 461 -11.03 -10.61 25.69
C PHE A 461 -12.38 -11.06 26.30
N GLU A 462 -12.39 -11.47 27.57
CA GLU A 462 -13.62 -11.84 28.29
C GLU A 462 -14.61 -10.68 28.34
N ARG A 463 -14.17 -9.47 28.66
CA ARG A 463 -15.02 -8.28 28.68
C ARG A 463 -15.76 -8.06 27.36
N VAL A 464 -15.09 -8.23 26.22
CA VAL A 464 -15.73 -8.07 24.89
C VAL A 464 -16.82 -9.11 24.68
N TYR A 465 -16.61 -10.37 25.09
CA TYR A 465 -17.63 -11.41 24.99
C TYR A 465 -18.81 -11.15 25.93
N ASP A 466 -18.57 -10.68 27.16
CA ASP A 466 -19.64 -10.35 28.11
C ASP A 466 -20.45 -9.13 27.61
N GLU A 467 -19.79 -8.11 27.06
CA GLU A 467 -20.46 -6.97 26.44
C GLU A 467 -21.29 -7.40 25.23
N ALA A 468 -20.79 -8.29 24.36
CA ALA A 468 -21.54 -8.85 23.24
C ALA A 468 -22.76 -9.66 23.71
N ARG A 469 -22.61 -10.47 24.77
CA ARG A 469 -23.72 -11.23 25.40
C ARG A 469 -24.80 -10.30 25.96
N SER A 470 -24.39 -9.20 26.59
CA SER A 470 -25.32 -8.22 27.17
C SER A 470 -26.24 -7.52 26.17
N ILE A 471 -25.88 -7.50 24.89
CA ILE A 471 -26.71 -6.99 23.77
C ILE A 471 -28.04 -7.79 23.71
N PHE A 472 -27.99 -9.10 24.01
CA PHE A 472 -29.12 -10.01 23.87
C PHE A 472 -29.91 -10.20 25.20
N GLU A 473 -29.23 -10.12 26.31
CA GLU A 473 -29.88 -10.28 27.63
C GLU A 473 -30.88 -9.16 27.91
N LYS A 474 -30.60 -7.92 27.52
CA LYS A 474 -31.54 -6.79 27.67
C LYS A 474 -32.83 -6.95 26.87
N ARG A 475 -32.87 -7.79 25.86
CA ARG A 475 -34.10 -8.07 25.08
C ARG A 475 -35.02 -9.07 25.75
N LEU A 476 -34.52 -9.94 26.61
CA LEU A 476 -35.31 -10.92 27.34
C LEU A 476 -36.16 -10.30 28.45
N TYR A 477 -35.83 -9.05 28.87
CA TYR A 477 -36.57 -8.32 29.90
C TYR A 477 -37.55 -7.26 29.38
N VAL A 478 -37.66 -7.08 28.04
CA VAL A 478 -38.53 -6.09 27.41
C VAL A 478 -39.60 -6.76 26.52
N SER A 479 -39.59 -8.07 26.35
CA SER A 479 -40.63 -8.89 25.73
C SER A 479 -41.48 -9.54 26.78
#